data_e89d5a445b0df3935af3313fc66a8a01
#
_entry.id   e89d5a445b0df3935af3313fc66a8a01
#
_cell.length_a   1.000
_cell.length_b   1.000
_cell.length_c   1.000
_cell.angle_alpha   90.00
_cell.angle_beta   90.00
_cell.angle_gamma   90.00
#
_symmetry.space_group_name_H-M   'P 1'
#
loop_
_entity.id
_entity.type
_entity.pdbx_description
1 polymer ?
#
loop_
_entity_poly.entity_id
_entity_poly.type
_entity_poly.pdbx_seq_one_letter_code
_entity_poly.pdbx_strand_id
1 'polypeptide(L)'
;MATTIRDVARAASVSIGTVSRALKNQPGLSEATRERVVEAARELGYDAAQLRTRIRRVTFLLHRQHNNFAVSPFFSHVLHGFEEACRERRLVPSVLTAGPTHDLAQQMRLHAPDAVAVAGFIEPELLAHLRSMNRPVVLIDLRAPGFRSVNVDNARGAALAMQHLFALGRKRIAFIGGSLAHYSISQRAMGYRLAYFEAGLLFNPTLEVTTQPAIDPDLAAADAMERLIAQARAKSAPLPDAVFAYNDAAALAAMRVCLAHGLRVPEDIAFVGFDDIPAAAQSTPPLTTVTVDKEALGRRGVELLLETAQSQDNATTTDTLVPVRLIPRASSAITRTQTPV
;
A
#
# COMPACT_ATOMS: atom_id res chain seq x y z
N MET A 1 -1.21 44.74 16.58
CA MET A 1 -0.56 44.42 15.27
C MET A 1 -0.10 43.01 15.32
N ALA A 2 -0.22 42.25 14.24
CA ALA A 2 0.27 40.87 14.23
C ALA A 2 1.81 40.87 14.24
N THR A 3 2.41 40.10 15.13
CA THR A 3 3.86 39.91 15.21
C THR A 3 4.40 39.30 13.93
N THR A 4 5.48 39.83 13.40
CA THR A 4 6.10 39.37 12.15
C THR A 4 7.42 38.66 12.40
N ILE A 5 7.90 37.88 11.42
CA ILE A 5 9.22 37.26 11.48
C ILE A 5 10.36 38.28 11.68
N ARG A 6 10.15 39.52 11.18
CA ARG A 6 11.12 40.60 11.35
C ARG A 6 11.24 41.05 12.83
N ASP A 7 10.12 41.01 13.56
CA ASP A 7 10.10 41.37 14.98
C ASP A 7 10.82 40.30 15.79
N VAL A 8 10.62 39.02 15.50
CA VAL A 8 11.38 37.90 16.09
C VAL A 8 12.88 38.01 15.77
N ALA A 9 13.24 38.35 14.54
CA ALA A 9 14.63 38.52 14.13
C ALA A 9 15.32 39.64 14.92
N ARG A 10 14.62 40.75 15.14
CA ARG A 10 15.09 41.88 15.91
C ARG A 10 15.23 41.51 17.40
N ALA A 11 14.25 40.85 18.00
CA ALA A 11 14.27 40.42 19.39
C ALA A 11 15.40 39.41 19.67
N ALA A 12 15.57 38.43 18.80
CA ALA A 12 16.61 37.42 18.91
C ALA A 12 18.03 37.90 18.45
N SER A 13 18.14 39.13 17.93
CA SER A 13 19.39 39.69 17.36
C SER A 13 20.03 38.79 16.30
N VAL A 14 19.22 38.30 15.35
CA VAL A 14 19.68 37.44 14.26
C VAL A 14 19.03 37.84 12.91
N SER A 15 19.53 37.29 11.83
CA SER A 15 18.92 37.55 10.50
C SER A 15 17.54 36.85 10.38
N ILE A 16 16.67 37.37 9.50
CA ILE A 16 15.37 36.74 9.17
C ILE A 16 15.58 35.29 8.68
N GLY A 17 16.64 35.03 7.91
CA GLY A 17 17.01 33.71 7.44
C GLY A 17 17.39 32.77 8.60
N THR A 18 18.04 33.31 9.64
CA THR A 18 18.38 32.56 10.87
C THR A 18 17.10 32.21 11.65
N VAL A 19 16.16 33.14 11.81
CA VAL A 19 14.86 32.88 12.43
C VAL A 19 14.09 31.80 11.65
N SER A 20 14.01 31.94 10.34
CA SER A 20 13.33 30.95 9.50
C SER A 20 13.95 29.55 9.65
N ARG A 21 15.28 29.42 9.66
CA ARG A 21 15.98 28.15 9.88
C ARG A 21 15.78 27.59 11.27
N ALA A 22 15.85 28.43 12.31
CA ALA A 22 15.66 28.01 13.69
C ALA A 22 14.24 27.47 13.91
N LEU A 23 13.21 28.20 13.52
CA LEU A 23 11.80 27.84 13.70
C LEU A 23 11.35 26.66 12.79
N LYS A 24 12.08 26.41 11.68
CA LYS A 24 11.90 25.21 10.82
C LYS A 24 12.77 24.03 11.24
N ASN A 25 13.48 24.11 12.34
CA ASN A 25 14.40 23.08 12.83
C ASN A 25 15.45 22.63 11.80
N GLN A 26 15.92 23.54 10.93
CA GLN A 26 16.90 23.23 9.91
C GLN A 26 18.32 23.13 10.48
N PRO A 27 19.20 22.27 9.95
CA PRO A 27 20.58 22.15 10.41
C PRO A 27 21.40 23.43 10.11
N GLY A 28 22.58 23.54 10.77
CA GLY A 28 23.51 24.65 10.54
C GLY A 28 23.34 25.84 11.48
N LEU A 29 22.63 25.66 12.60
CA LEU A 29 22.57 26.63 13.69
C LEU A 29 23.03 25.95 15.00
N SER A 30 23.69 26.73 15.87
CA SER A 30 24.00 26.28 17.24
C SER A 30 22.70 26.17 18.05
N GLU A 31 22.67 25.22 19.00
CA GLU A 31 21.51 25.03 19.88
C GLU A 31 21.16 26.32 20.65
N ALA A 32 22.16 27.02 21.17
CA ALA A 32 21.98 28.32 21.86
C ALA A 32 21.33 29.39 20.97
N THR A 33 21.62 29.38 19.64
CA THR A 33 20.97 30.30 18.69
C THR A 33 19.53 29.88 18.43
N ARG A 34 19.29 28.60 18.37
CA ARG A 34 17.94 28.03 18.16
C ARG A 34 17.03 28.36 19.36
N GLU A 35 17.49 28.07 20.57
CA GLU A 35 16.76 28.37 21.82
C GLU A 35 16.40 29.85 21.93
N ARG A 36 17.36 30.74 21.71
CA ARG A 36 17.14 32.19 21.74
C ARG A 36 16.06 32.65 20.74
N VAL A 37 16.03 32.07 19.53
CA VAL A 37 15.01 32.42 18.52
C VAL A 37 13.65 31.86 18.92
N VAL A 38 13.59 30.65 19.45
CA VAL A 38 12.33 30.02 19.88
C VAL A 38 11.73 30.79 21.06
N GLU A 39 12.55 31.23 22.05
CA GLU A 39 12.10 32.01 23.19
C GLU A 39 11.59 33.39 22.75
N ALA A 40 12.33 34.09 21.88
CA ALA A 40 11.89 35.38 21.34
C ALA A 40 10.57 35.26 20.55
N ALA A 41 10.39 34.18 19.80
CA ALA A 41 9.14 33.94 19.11
C ALA A 41 7.97 33.70 20.07
N ARG A 42 8.21 32.94 21.15
CA ARG A 42 7.22 32.65 22.19
C ARG A 42 6.82 33.92 22.97
N GLU A 43 7.79 34.71 23.41
CA GLU A 43 7.56 35.96 24.14
C GLU A 43 6.75 36.99 23.33
N LEU A 44 7.00 37.04 22.01
CA LEU A 44 6.28 37.92 21.11
C LEU A 44 4.93 37.38 20.63
N GLY A 45 4.55 36.18 21.06
CA GLY A 45 3.34 35.51 20.58
C GLY A 45 3.38 35.23 19.07
N TYR A 46 4.58 35.05 18.49
CA TYR A 46 4.75 34.80 17.08
C TYR A 46 4.28 33.39 16.74
N ASP A 47 3.26 33.28 15.90
CA ASP A 47 2.76 32.01 15.42
C ASP A 47 3.75 31.40 14.41
N ALA A 48 4.61 30.50 14.90
CA ALA A 48 5.57 29.76 14.06
C ALA A 48 4.88 28.93 12.97
N ALA A 49 3.56 28.68 13.09
CA ALA A 49 2.80 28.02 12.01
C ALA A 49 2.76 28.86 10.74
N GLN A 50 2.93 30.18 10.83
CA GLN A 50 3.02 31.06 9.65
C GLN A 50 4.30 30.83 8.83
N LEU A 51 5.33 30.24 9.43
CA LEU A 51 6.59 29.85 8.73
C LEU A 51 6.57 28.43 8.21
N ARG A 52 5.54 27.66 8.55
CA ARG A 52 5.41 26.32 7.98
C ARG A 52 5.36 26.47 6.47
N THR A 53 6.22 25.74 5.81
CA THR A 53 6.28 25.71 4.35
C THR A 53 4.88 25.33 3.85
N ARG A 54 4.18 26.29 3.23
CA ARG A 54 2.87 26.02 2.64
C ARG A 54 3.08 24.96 1.58
N ILE A 55 2.59 23.74 1.82
CA ILE A 55 2.62 22.67 0.83
C ILE A 55 1.86 23.16 -0.39
N ARG A 56 2.52 23.15 -1.53
CA ARG A 56 1.94 23.47 -2.84
C ARG A 56 2.21 22.34 -3.85
N ARG A 57 3.41 21.78 -3.81
CA ARG A 57 3.86 20.70 -4.72
C ARG A 57 3.97 19.40 -3.93
N VAL A 58 3.22 18.41 -4.36
CA VAL A 58 3.25 17.07 -3.77
C VAL A 58 3.63 16.06 -4.84
N THR A 59 4.49 15.12 -4.47
CA THR A 59 4.95 14.07 -5.38
C THR A 59 4.39 12.74 -4.96
N PHE A 60 3.78 12.03 -5.90
CA PHE A 60 3.45 10.62 -5.79
C PHE A 60 4.65 9.83 -6.32
N LEU A 61 5.37 9.16 -5.43
CA LEU A 61 6.54 8.36 -5.75
C LEU A 61 6.15 6.89 -5.81
N LEU A 62 6.24 6.27 -6.99
CA LEU A 62 5.88 4.88 -7.23
C LEU A 62 7.13 4.08 -7.60
N HIS A 63 7.27 2.87 -7.05
CA HIS A 63 8.34 1.98 -7.50
C HIS A 63 8.09 1.52 -8.94
N ARG A 64 9.16 1.45 -9.75
CA ARG A 64 9.06 1.13 -11.19
C ARG A 64 8.36 -0.18 -11.51
N GLN A 65 8.45 -1.18 -10.64
CA GLN A 65 7.75 -2.46 -10.83
C GLN A 65 6.22 -2.33 -10.82
N HIS A 66 5.68 -1.27 -10.22
CA HIS A 66 4.25 -0.97 -10.17
C HIS A 66 3.79 0.02 -11.24
N ASN A 67 4.70 0.50 -12.09
CA ASN A 67 4.41 1.50 -13.13
C ASN A 67 3.83 0.89 -14.42
N ASN A 68 3.40 -0.37 -14.39
CA ASN A 68 2.67 -0.98 -15.50
C ASN A 68 1.17 -1.01 -15.19
N PHE A 69 0.51 0.14 -15.36
CA PHE A 69 -0.91 0.32 -15.04
C PHE A 69 -1.84 -0.52 -15.92
N ALA A 70 -1.40 -0.97 -17.07
CA ALA A 70 -2.18 -1.85 -17.95
C ALA A 70 -2.30 -3.27 -17.37
N VAL A 71 -1.24 -3.76 -16.71
CA VAL A 71 -1.20 -5.09 -16.10
C VAL A 71 -1.66 -5.07 -14.65
N SER A 72 -1.38 -3.98 -13.92
CA SER A 72 -1.77 -3.81 -12.52
C SER A 72 -2.49 -2.48 -12.30
N PRO A 73 -3.82 -2.43 -12.52
CA PRO A 73 -4.60 -1.19 -12.43
C PRO A 73 -4.78 -0.67 -11.00
N PHE A 74 -4.31 -1.39 -9.97
CA PHE A 74 -4.46 -0.98 -8.57
C PHE A 74 -3.93 0.43 -8.33
N PHE A 75 -2.66 0.69 -8.68
CA PHE A 75 -2.04 1.98 -8.42
C PHE A 75 -2.53 3.10 -9.33
N SER A 76 -3.14 2.81 -10.49
CA SER A 76 -3.78 3.85 -11.32
C SER A 76 -4.98 4.49 -10.61
N HIS A 77 -5.80 3.69 -9.92
CA HIS A 77 -6.91 4.19 -9.11
C HIS A 77 -6.44 4.93 -7.85
N VAL A 78 -5.37 4.45 -7.20
CA VAL A 78 -4.76 5.16 -6.06
C VAL A 78 -4.24 6.54 -6.51
N LEU A 79 -3.54 6.59 -7.65
CA LEU A 79 -3.05 7.84 -8.23
C LEU A 79 -4.21 8.77 -8.59
N HIS A 80 -5.29 8.26 -9.17
CA HIS A 80 -6.47 9.07 -9.49
C HIS A 80 -7.06 9.74 -8.25
N GLY A 81 -7.26 8.97 -7.16
CA GLY A 81 -7.74 9.52 -5.88
C GLY A 81 -6.78 10.54 -5.26
N PHE A 82 -5.46 10.33 -5.42
CA PHE A 82 -4.42 11.27 -4.99
C PHE A 82 -4.50 12.59 -5.79
N GLU A 83 -4.62 12.52 -7.13
CA GLU A 83 -4.72 13.70 -8.00
C GLU A 83 -6.00 14.50 -7.74
N GLU A 84 -7.15 13.83 -7.55
CA GLU A 84 -8.39 14.49 -7.19
C GLU A 84 -8.29 15.24 -5.86
N ALA A 85 -7.76 14.59 -4.82
CA ALA A 85 -7.55 15.23 -3.54
C ALA A 85 -6.59 16.42 -3.61
N CYS A 86 -5.57 16.36 -4.47
CA CYS A 86 -4.67 17.48 -4.73
C CYS A 86 -5.41 18.64 -5.40
N ARG A 87 -6.23 18.36 -6.42
CA ARG A 87 -7.01 19.37 -7.14
C ARG A 87 -7.99 20.12 -6.21
N GLU A 88 -8.72 19.40 -5.38
CA GLU A 88 -9.64 19.98 -4.39
C GLU A 88 -8.94 20.94 -3.44
N ARG A 89 -7.70 20.62 -3.07
CA ARG A 89 -6.89 21.41 -2.12
C ARG A 89 -5.96 22.42 -2.79
N ARG A 90 -6.05 22.58 -4.12
CA ARG A 90 -5.21 23.47 -4.93
C ARG A 90 -3.71 23.16 -4.76
N LEU A 91 -3.37 21.90 -4.68
CA LEU A 91 -2.00 21.39 -4.70
C LEU A 91 -1.62 21.03 -6.14
N VAL A 92 -0.32 21.10 -6.43
CA VAL A 92 0.24 20.70 -7.74
C VAL A 92 0.82 19.29 -7.58
N PRO A 93 0.15 18.25 -8.11
CA PRO A 93 0.68 16.90 -8.09
C PRO A 93 1.79 16.72 -9.11
N SER A 94 2.75 15.84 -8.80
CA SER A 94 3.69 15.26 -9.76
C SER A 94 3.86 13.79 -9.48
N VAL A 95 4.19 13.01 -10.52
CA VAL A 95 4.45 11.58 -10.41
C VAL A 95 5.90 11.31 -10.72
N LEU A 96 6.55 10.57 -9.84
CA LEU A 96 7.91 10.08 -10.04
C LEU A 96 7.94 8.56 -9.92
N THR A 97 8.82 7.96 -10.71
CA THR A 97 9.11 6.53 -10.62
C THR A 97 10.48 6.34 -10.01
N ALA A 98 10.59 5.53 -8.97
CA ALA A 98 11.85 5.15 -8.33
C ALA A 98 12.22 3.69 -8.57
N GLY A 99 13.51 3.38 -8.47
CA GLY A 99 14.05 2.02 -8.55
C GLY A 99 15.57 2.06 -8.40
N PRO A 100 16.23 0.90 -8.29
CA PRO A 100 17.66 0.82 -7.93
C PRO A 100 18.62 1.60 -8.84
N THR A 101 18.21 1.86 -10.09
CA THR A 101 19.03 2.56 -11.09
C THR A 101 18.70 4.04 -11.24
N HIS A 102 17.73 4.56 -10.46
CA HIS A 102 17.30 5.94 -10.55
C HIS A 102 18.00 6.82 -9.50
N ASP A 103 18.55 7.95 -9.94
CA ASP A 103 19.02 8.97 -9.00
C ASP A 103 17.84 9.74 -8.41
N LEU A 104 17.27 9.18 -7.33
CA LEU A 104 16.16 9.80 -6.61
C LEU A 104 16.53 11.20 -6.11
N ALA A 105 17.77 11.41 -5.68
CA ALA A 105 18.22 12.71 -5.18
C ALA A 105 18.18 13.77 -6.29
N GLN A 106 18.60 13.43 -7.50
CA GLN A 106 18.49 14.31 -8.66
C GLN A 106 17.04 14.61 -9.01
N GLN A 107 16.19 13.59 -9.06
CA GLN A 107 14.75 13.75 -9.33
C GLN A 107 14.07 14.66 -8.28
N MET A 108 14.38 14.46 -7.01
CA MET A 108 13.86 15.29 -5.93
C MET A 108 14.34 16.76 -6.01
N ARG A 109 15.55 17.02 -6.52
CA ARG A 109 16.03 18.39 -6.78
C ARG A 109 15.27 19.04 -7.93
N LEU A 110 15.04 18.32 -9.03
CA LEU A 110 14.35 18.83 -10.22
C LEU A 110 12.87 19.13 -9.92
N HIS A 111 12.17 18.21 -9.30
CA HIS A 111 10.75 18.37 -8.98
C HIS A 111 10.52 19.25 -7.77
N ALA A 112 11.49 19.36 -6.88
CA ALA A 112 11.48 20.16 -5.65
C ALA A 112 10.13 20.08 -4.91
N PRO A 113 9.62 18.88 -4.57
CA PRO A 113 8.33 18.72 -3.90
C PRO A 113 8.39 19.31 -2.48
N ASP A 114 7.26 19.83 -2.00
CA ASP A 114 7.12 20.25 -0.61
C ASP A 114 6.79 19.05 0.31
N ALA A 115 6.17 17.99 -0.26
CA ALA A 115 5.84 16.75 0.45
C ALA A 115 5.80 15.55 -0.53
N VAL A 116 5.98 14.33 -0.02
CA VAL A 116 6.08 13.11 -0.83
C VAL A 116 5.17 12.01 -0.29
N ALA A 117 4.32 11.45 -1.14
CA ALA A 117 3.61 10.20 -0.89
C ALA A 117 4.34 9.07 -1.61
N VAL A 118 4.77 8.05 -0.87
CA VAL A 118 5.47 6.87 -1.41
C VAL A 118 4.48 5.72 -1.48
N ALA A 119 4.32 5.13 -2.67
CA ALA A 119 3.32 4.09 -2.90
C ALA A 119 3.95 2.73 -3.27
N GLY A 120 3.41 1.67 -2.66
CA GLY A 120 3.82 0.30 -2.90
C GLY A 120 5.17 -0.04 -2.26
N PHE A 121 6.03 -0.73 -2.99
CA PHE A 121 7.36 -1.12 -2.51
C PHE A 121 8.37 0.03 -2.67
N ILE A 122 9.34 0.11 -1.76
CA ILE A 122 10.53 0.96 -1.91
C ILE A 122 11.71 0.31 -1.17
N GLU A 123 12.90 0.45 -1.73
CA GLU A 123 14.11 -0.05 -1.11
C GLU A 123 14.44 0.72 0.18
N PRO A 124 15.00 0.05 1.21
CA PRO A 124 15.34 0.69 2.48
C PRO A 124 16.26 1.90 2.34
N GLU A 125 17.20 1.86 1.39
CA GLU A 125 18.16 2.94 1.13
C GLU A 125 17.45 4.20 0.61
N LEU A 126 16.48 4.04 -0.31
CA LEU A 126 15.68 5.14 -0.82
C LEU A 126 14.78 5.72 0.27
N LEU A 127 14.22 4.88 1.13
CA LEU A 127 13.41 5.31 2.27
C LEU A 127 14.24 6.09 3.29
N ALA A 128 15.48 5.66 3.57
CA ALA A 128 16.42 6.38 4.42
C ALA A 128 16.77 7.77 3.84
N HIS A 129 16.94 7.86 2.51
CA HIS A 129 17.16 9.13 1.83
C HIS A 129 15.94 10.07 1.99
N LEU A 130 14.73 9.58 1.77
CA LEU A 130 13.50 10.37 1.96
C LEU A 130 13.37 10.89 3.40
N ARG A 131 13.75 10.09 4.40
CA ARG A 131 13.78 10.52 5.81
C ARG A 131 14.74 11.69 6.04
N SER A 132 15.90 11.69 5.37
CA SER A 132 16.92 12.75 5.52
C SER A 132 16.50 14.10 4.90
N MET A 133 15.46 14.12 4.05
CA MET A 133 15.05 15.32 3.30
C MET A 133 14.35 16.38 4.16
N ASN A 134 14.02 16.09 5.42
CA ASN A 134 13.29 17.00 6.33
C ASN A 134 12.01 17.58 5.71
N ARG A 135 11.24 16.75 5.04
CA ARG A 135 9.94 17.07 4.40
C ARG A 135 8.89 16.07 4.85
N PRO A 136 7.60 16.43 4.86
CA PRO A 136 6.54 15.48 5.09
C PRO A 136 6.61 14.33 4.08
N VAL A 137 6.69 13.10 4.60
CA VAL A 137 6.63 11.87 3.83
C VAL A 137 5.57 10.98 4.44
N VAL A 138 4.68 10.44 3.61
CA VAL A 138 3.72 9.41 4.00
C VAL A 138 3.84 8.20 3.09
N LEU A 139 3.44 7.05 3.60
CA LEU A 139 3.48 5.79 2.89
C LEU A 139 2.07 5.35 2.51
N ILE A 140 1.90 4.83 1.30
CA ILE A 140 0.63 4.29 0.78
C ILE A 140 0.87 2.84 0.36
N ASP A 141 0.09 1.90 0.89
CA ASP A 141 0.26 0.45 0.69
C ASP A 141 1.68 -0.04 1.07
N LEU A 142 2.24 0.59 2.08
CA LEU A 142 3.58 0.35 2.61
C LEU A 142 3.64 0.79 4.07
N ARG A 143 4.44 0.11 4.89
CA ARG A 143 4.68 0.47 6.28
C ARG A 143 6.15 0.43 6.61
N ALA A 144 6.65 1.48 7.27
CA ALA A 144 8.00 1.52 7.81
C ALA A 144 8.05 2.33 9.11
N PRO A 145 8.96 1.99 10.06
CA PRO A 145 9.11 2.72 11.30
C PRO A 145 9.43 4.20 11.07
N GLY A 146 8.82 5.10 11.85
CA GLY A 146 9.05 6.54 11.77
C GLY A 146 8.37 7.23 10.58
N PHE A 147 7.41 6.58 9.95
CA PHE A 147 6.54 7.17 8.93
C PHE A 147 5.07 6.93 9.28
N ARG A 148 4.24 7.89 8.92
CA ARG A 148 2.79 7.70 8.90
C ARG A 148 2.40 6.99 7.61
N SER A 149 1.42 6.10 7.68
CA SER A 149 1.00 5.31 6.52
C SER A 149 -0.51 5.20 6.40
N VAL A 150 -0.97 4.97 5.19
CA VAL A 150 -2.32 4.53 4.88
C VAL A 150 -2.25 3.22 4.10
N ASN A 151 -2.94 2.20 4.60
CA ASN A 151 -2.88 0.86 4.09
C ASN A 151 -4.29 0.27 3.91
N VAL A 152 -4.37 -0.77 3.10
CA VAL A 152 -5.55 -1.64 3.07
C VAL A 152 -5.57 -2.47 4.35
N ASP A 153 -6.76 -2.76 4.88
CA ASP A 153 -6.91 -3.76 5.95
C ASP A 153 -6.71 -5.18 5.38
N ASN A 154 -5.44 -5.46 5.02
CA ASN A 154 -5.03 -6.68 4.34
C ASN A 154 -5.31 -7.94 5.17
N ALA A 155 -5.04 -7.88 6.48
CA ALA A 155 -5.28 -9.01 7.38
C ALA A 155 -6.78 -9.34 7.47
N ARG A 156 -7.62 -8.32 7.63
CA ARG A 156 -9.08 -8.49 7.62
C ARG A 156 -9.59 -9.02 6.29
N GLY A 157 -9.05 -8.52 5.16
CA GLY A 157 -9.41 -9.00 3.83
C GLY A 157 -9.09 -10.49 3.64
N ALA A 158 -7.90 -10.92 4.06
CA ALA A 158 -7.52 -12.33 4.04
C ALA A 158 -8.43 -13.17 4.95
N ALA A 159 -8.75 -12.68 6.16
CA ALA A 159 -9.68 -13.37 7.05
C ALA A 159 -11.08 -13.54 6.41
N LEU A 160 -11.60 -12.51 5.73
CA LEU A 160 -12.87 -12.59 5.02
C LEU A 160 -12.85 -13.63 3.89
N ALA A 161 -11.77 -13.66 3.09
CA ALA A 161 -11.59 -14.65 2.03
C ALA A 161 -11.57 -16.08 2.58
N MET A 162 -10.80 -16.30 3.64
CA MET A 162 -10.65 -17.63 4.26
C MET A 162 -11.93 -18.08 4.96
N GLN A 163 -12.59 -17.19 5.72
CA GLN A 163 -13.89 -17.50 6.37
C GLN A 163 -14.96 -17.89 5.34
N HIS A 164 -14.98 -17.20 4.19
CA HIS A 164 -15.88 -17.54 3.10
C HIS A 164 -15.60 -18.96 2.56
N LEU A 165 -14.34 -19.29 2.28
CA LEU A 165 -13.96 -20.61 1.79
C LEU A 165 -14.25 -21.71 2.81
N PHE A 166 -13.99 -21.48 4.10
CA PHE A 166 -14.34 -22.42 5.17
C PHE A 166 -15.83 -22.63 5.29
N ALA A 167 -16.63 -21.56 5.18
CA ALA A 167 -18.11 -21.65 5.20
C ALA A 167 -18.67 -22.47 4.02
N LEU A 168 -17.96 -22.52 2.90
CA LEU A 168 -18.27 -23.37 1.75
C LEU A 168 -17.75 -24.82 1.90
N GLY A 169 -17.18 -25.18 3.06
CA GLY A 169 -16.66 -26.51 3.35
C GLY A 169 -15.27 -26.77 2.81
N ARG A 170 -14.58 -25.76 2.23
CA ARG A 170 -13.19 -25.90 1.75
C ARG A 170 -12.24 -25.94 2.94
N LYS A 171 -11.33 -26.91 2.97
CA LYS A 171 -10.41 -27.13 4.09
C LYS A 171 -8.94 -27.18 3.68
N ARG A 172 -8.70 -27.44 2.40
CA ARG A 172 -7.36 -27.62 1.84
C ARG A 172 -7.04 -26.47 0.90
N ILE A 173 -7.02 -25.27 1.49
CA ILE A 173 -6.89 -24.02 0.74
C ILE A 173 -5.40 -23.74 0.49
N ALA A 174 -5.02 -23.52 -0.77
CA ALA A 174 -3.68 -23.04 -1.10
C ALA A 174 -3.63 -21.51 -1.08
N PHE A 175 -2.50 -20.95 -0.67
CA PHE A 175 -2.19 -19.53 -0.84
C PHE A 175 -1.16 -19.35 -1.94
N ILE A 176 -1.50 -18.61 -2.99
CA ILE A 176 -0.55 -18.18 -4.01
C ILE A 176 -0.18 -16.73 -3.72
N GLY A 177 1.02 -16.51 -3.19
CA GLY A 177 1.57 -15.23 -2.80
C GLY A 177 2.64 -14.74 -3.76
N GLY A 178 2.77 -13.42 -3.87
CA GLY A 178 3.95 -12.77 -4.44
C GLY A 178 5.09 -12.71 -3.42
N SER A 179 6.03 -11.80 -3.63
CA SER A 179 7.14 -11.60 -2.68
C SER A 179 6.63 -11.07 -1.34
N LEU A 180 6.99 -11.77 -0.26
CA LEU A 180 6.67 -11.35 1.11
C LEU A 180 7.41 -10.08 1.57
N ALA A 181 8.35 -9.56 0.76
CA ALA A 181 8.95 -8.25 0.98
C ALA A 181 7.94 -7.10 0.81
N HIS A 182 6.85 -7.33 0.07
CA HIS A 182 5.72 -6.40 -0.01
C HIS A 182 4.86 -6.46 1.25
N TYR A 183 4.64 -5.30 1.86
CA TYR A 183 3.86 -5.19 3.08
C TYR A 183 2.46 -5.82 2.93
N SER A 184 1.71 -5.44 1.91
CA SER A 184 0.35 -5.94 1.66
C SER A 184 0.31 -7.46 1.51
N ILE A 185 1.25 -8.03 0.74
CA ILE A 185 1.31 -9.49 0.52
C ILE A 185 1.66 -10.22 1.82
N SER A 186 2.62 -9.71 2.60
CA SER A 186 2.98 -10.30 3.89
C SER A 186 1.81 -10.30 4.88
N GLN A 187 1.00 -9.22 4.91
CA GLN A 187 -0.19 -9.13 5.76
C GLN A 187 -1.30 -10.09 5.30
N ARG A 188 -1.50 -10.26 3.98
CA ARG A 188 -2.45 -11.25 3.43
C ARG A 188 -2.01 -12.68 3.77
N ALA A 189 -0.73 -13.01 3.64
CA ALA A 189 -0.17 -14.30 4.04
C ALA A 189 -0.33 -14.57 5.55
N MET A 190 -0.10 -13.55 6.38
CA MET A 190 -0.32 -13.66 7.82
C MET A 190 -1.79 -13.91 8.15
N GLY A 191 -2.72 -13.17 7.53
CA GLY A 191 -4.16 -13.37 7.70
C GLY A 191 -4.64 -14.75 7.24
N TYR A 192 -4.07 -15.27 6.15
CA TYR A 192 -4.32 -16.63 5.68
C TYR A 192 -3.93 -17.68 6.72
N ARG A 193 -2.73 -17.59 7.30
CA ARG A 193 -2.25 -18.52 8.34
C ARG A 193 -3.09 -18.42 9.62
N LEU A 194 -3.39 -17.20 10.05
CA LEU A 194 -4.18 -16.91 11.24
C LEU A 194 -5.59 -17.49 11.12
N ALA A 195 -6.20 -17.42 9.94
CA ALA A 195 -7.53 -17.96 9.71
C ALA A 195 -7.60 -19.49 9.90
N TYR A 196 -6.55 -20.23 9.54
CA TYR A 196 -6.46 -21.67 9.85
C TYR A 196 -6.42 -21.92 11.36
N PHE A 197 -5.63 -21.14 12.08
CA PHE A 197 -5.54 -21.24 13.53
C PHE A 197 -6.88 -20.94 14.21
N GLU A 198 -7.54 -19.86 13.83
CA GLU A 198 -8.85 -19.46 14.37
C GLU A 198 -9.96 -20.49 14.07
N ALA A 199 -9.86 -21.15 12.92
CA ALA A 199 -10.80 -22.23 12.56
C ALA A 199 -10.49 -23.58 13.23
N GLY A 200 -9.42 -23.68 14.02
CA GLY A 200 -8.96 -24.95 14.61
C GLY A 200 -8.51 -25.99 13.59
N LEU A 201 -8.10 -25.54 12.38
CA LEU A 201 -7.65 -26.39 11.30
C LEU A 201 -6.11 -26.45 11.23
N LEU A 202 -5.57 -27.59 10.80
CA LEU A 202 -4.12 -27.73 10.61
C LEU A 202 -3.68 -26.99 9.35
N PHE A 203 -2.77 -26.04 9.53
CA PHE A 203 -2.07 -25.36 8.45
C PHE A 203 -1.08 -26.32 7.78
N ASN A 204 -1.11 -26.36 6.45
CA ASN A 204 -0.15 -27.14 5.66
C ASN A 204 0.79 -26.20 4.89
N PRO A 205 2.07 -26.07 5.31
CA PRO A 205 3.03 -25.16 4.68
C PRO A 205 3.28 -25.45 3.19
N THR A 206 3.05 -26.67 2.73
CA THR A 206 3.25 -27.02 1.30
C THR A 206 2.20 -26.42 0.39
N LEU A 207 1.10 -25.90 0.94
CA LEU A 207 0.06 -25.19 0.21
C LEU A 207 0.28 -23.67 0.18
N GLU A 208 1.27 -23.16 0.89
CA GLU A 208 1.66 -21.77 0.80
C GLU A 208 2.81 -21.63 -0.20
N VAL A 209 2.49 -21.14 -1.40
CA VAL A 209 3.46 -20.94 -2.47
C VAL A 209 3.68 -19.45 -2.66
N THR A 210 4.84 -18.96 -2.26
CA THR A 210 5.26 -17.58 -2.51
C THR A 210 6.17 -17.55 -3.73
N THR A 211 5.99 -16.53 -4.56
CA THR A 211 6.83 -16.33 -5.73
C THR A 211 7.94 -15.33 -5.39
N GLN A 212 9.09 -15.49 -6.01
CA GLN A 212 10.13 -14.46 -5.98
C GLN A 212 9.70 -13.25 -6.83
N PRO A 213 10.30 -12.05 -6.66
CA PRO A 213 10.04 -10.95 -7.55
C PRO A 213 10.31 -11.40 -8.99
N ALA A 214 9.25 -11.81 -9.67
CA ALA A 214 9.35 -12.29 -11.04
C ALA A 214 9.25 -11.08 -11.98
N ILE A 215 9.80 -11.25 -13.17
CA ILE A 215 9.71 -10.26 -14.24
C ILE A 215 8.23 -10.04 -14.61
N ASP A 216 7.44 -11.11 -14.54
CA ASP A 216 5.99 -11.11 -14.80
C ASP A 216 5.26 -11.82 -13.65
N PRO A 217 4.49 -11.07 -12.83
CA PRO A 217 3.74 -11.63 -11.71
C PRO A 217 2.68 -12.67 -12.13
N ASP A 218 2.07 -12.53 -13.32
CA ASP A 218 1.05 -13.46 -13.81
C ASP A 218 1.67 -14.80 -14.18
N LEU A 219 2.84 -14.79 -14.84
CA LEU A 219 3.59 -16.02 -15.14
C LEU A 219 4.04 -16.71 -13.85
N ALA A 220 4.44 -15.95 -12.84
CA ALA A 220 4.84 -16.51 -11.55
C ALA A 220 3.67 -17.21 -10.83
N ALA A 221 2.47 -16.63 -10.89
CA ALA A 221 1.28 -17.24 -10.31
C ALA A 221 0.80 -18.48 -11.07
N ALA A 222 0.89 -18.46 -12.40
CA ALA A 222 0.62 -19.63 -13.24
C ALA A 222 1.59 -20.77 -12.93
N ASP A 223 2.90 -20.51 -12.86
CA ASP A 223 3.92 -21.49 -12.49
C ASP A 223 3.69 -22.05 -11.07
N ALA A 224 3.28 -21.20 -10.11
CA ALA A 224 2.94 -21.65 -8.76
C ALA A 224 1.80 -22.68 -8.78
N MET A 225 0.77 -22.45 -9.59
CA MET A 225 -0.35 -23.40 -9.73
C MET A 225 0.06 -24.68 -10.44
N GLU A 226 0.86 -24.60 -11.50
CA GLU A 226 1.44 -25.77 -12.17
C GLU A 226 2.22 -26.64 -11.18
N ARG A 227 3.05 -26.04 -10.34
CA ARG A 227 3.81 -26.76 -9.30
C ARG A 227 2.90 -27.44 -8.27
N LEU A 228 1.83 -26.80 -7.83
CA LEU A 228 0.85 -27.40 -6.91
C LEU A 228 0.19 -28.62 -7.52
N ILE A 229 -0.24 -28.54 -8.79
CA ILE A 229 -0.84 -29.67 -9.52
C ILE A 229 0.18 -30.82 -9.71
N ALA A 230 1.40 -30.51 -10.16
CA ALA A 230 2.44 -31.48 -10.39
C ALA A 230 2.86 -32.21 -9.10
N GLN A 231 3.00 -31.47 -8.00
CA GLN A 231 3.34 -32.05 -6.68
C GLN A 231 2.23 -32.98 -6.16
N ALA A 232 0.97 -32.58 -6.31
CA ALA A 232 -0.15 -33.42 -5.91
C ALA A 232 -0.17 -34.74 -6.70
N ARG A 233 0.01 -34.67 -8.03
CA ARG A 233 0.08 -35.86 -8.90
C ARG A 233 1.27 -36.75 -8.57
N ALA A 234 2.47 -36.20 -8.40
CA ALA A 234 3.68 -36.96 -8.13
C ALA A 234 3.64 -37.69 -6.77
N LYS A 235 2.97 -37.11 -5.77
CA LYS A 235 2.84 -37.68 -4.42
C LYS A 235 1.56 -38.48 -4.21
N SER A 236 0.72 -38.63 -5.22
CA SER A 236 -0.65 -39.16 -5.09
C SER A 236 -1.43 -38.50 -3.95
N ALA A 237 -1.17 -37.22 -3.74
CA ALA A 237 -1.80 -36.41 -2.69
C ALA A 237 -3.03 -35.66 -3.28
N PRO A 238 -4.03 -35.34 -2.45
CA PRO A 238 -5.16 -34.58 -2.93
C PRO A 238 -4.73 -33.17 -3.36
N LEU A 239 -5.33 -32.65 -4.44
CA LEU A 239 -5.22 -31.26 -4.84
C LEU A 239 -5.75 -30.30 -3.75
N PRO A 240 -5.35 -29.03 -3.73
CA PRO A 240 -6.08 -28.04 -2.94
C PRO A 240 -7.55 -27.99 -3.43
N ASP A 241 -8.48 -27.83 -2.49
CA ASP A 241 -9.91 -27.66 -2.81
C ASP A 241 -10.30 -26.20 -3.04
N ALA A 242 -9.41 -25.28 -2.71
CA ALA A 242 -9.51 -23.86 -3.03
C ALA A 242 -8.13 -23.19 -3.12
N VAL A 243 -8.11 -22.02 -3.77
CA VAL A 243 -6.97 -21.12 -3.84
C VAL A 243 -7.40 -19.74 -3.37
N PHE A 244 -6.67 -19.18 -2.42
CA PHE A 244 -6.64 -17.76 -2.13
C PHE A 244 -5.37 -17.16 -2.72
N ALA A 245 -5.51 -16.32 -3.75
CA ALA A 245 -4.38 -15.64 -4.36
C ALA A 245 -4.20 -14.23 -3.79
N TYR A 246 -2.97 -13.77 -3.75
CA TYR A 246 -2.65 -12.47 -3.15
C TYR A 246 -3.31 -11.28 -3.87
N ASN A 247 -3.66 -11.42 -5.16
CA ASN A 247 -4.46 -10.45 -5.91
C ASN A 247 -5.26 -11.13 -7.03
N ASP A 248 -6.10 -10.37 -7.72
CA ASP A 248 -6.97 -10.89 -8.78
C ASP A 248 -6.20 -11.35 -10.02
N ALA A 249 -5.15 -10.63 -10.41
CA ALA A 249 -4.33 -11.01 -11.56
C ALA A 249 -3.71 -12.40 -11.35
N ALA A 250 -3.14 -12.64 -10.17
CA ALA A 250 -2.60 -13.94 -9.77
C ALA A 250 -3.69 -15.02 -9.70
N ALA A 251 -4.87 -14.69 -9.15
CA ALA A 251 -6.01 -15.62 -9.11
C ALA A 251 -6.46 -16.03 -10.51
N LEU A 252 -6.58 -15.07 -11.42
CA LEU A 252 -6.99 -15.31 -12.80
C LEU A 252 -5.94 -16.12 -13.58
N ALA A 253 -4.65 -15.87 -13.35
CA ALA A 253 -3.57 -16.64 -13.95
C ALA A 253 -3.60 -18.10 -13.47
N ALA A 254 -3.72 -18.33 -12.16
CA ALA A 254 -3.83 -19.67 -11.58
C ALA A 254 -5.13 -20.40 -12.03
N MET A 255 -6.23 -19.67 -12.11
CA MET A 255 -7.52 -20.24 -12.57
C MET A 255 -7.44 -20.71 -14.03
N ARG A 256 -6.77 -19.95 -14.93
CA ARG A 256 -6.53 -20.39 -16.31
C ARG A 256 -5.74 -21.69 -16.37
N VAL A 257 -4.74 -21.86 -15.52
CA VAL A 257 -3.98 -23.13 -15.42
C VAL A 257 -4.90 -24.29 -15.04
N CYS A 258 -5.73 -24.13 -14.01
CA CYS A 258 -6.69 -25.18 -13.61
C CYS A 258 -7.62 -25.57 -14.76
N LEU A 259 -8.20 -24.61 -15.45
CA LEU A 259 -9.10 -24.87 -16.58
C LEU A 259 -8.37 -25.57 -17.72
N ALA A 260 -7.11 -25.23 -18.01
CA ALA A 260 -6.28 -25.91 -19.00
C ALA A 260 -5.96 -27.37 -18.63
N HIS A 261 -5.89 -27.68 -17.34
CA HIS A 261 -5.77 -29.06 -16.85
C HIS A 261 -7.09 -29.83 -16.76
N GLY A 262 -8.20 -29.25 -17.26
CA GLY A 262 -9.53 -29.87 -17.22
C GLY A 262 -10.19 -29.86 -15.84
N LEU A 263 -9.66 -29.10 -14.88
CA LEU A 263 -10.24 -28.94 -13.56
C LEU A 263 -11.39 -27.91 -13.62
N ARG A 264 -12.48 -28.19 -12.95
CA ARG A 264 -13.65 -27.32 -12.90
C ARG A 264 -13.55 -26.31 -11.78
N VAL A 265 -13.96 -25.08 -12.08
CA VAL A 265 -14.03 -23.99 -11.10
C VAL A 265 -15.50 -23.57 -10.97
N PRO A 266 -16.13 -23.66 -9.81
CA PRO A 266 -15.55 -23.90 -8.46
C PRO A 266 -15.59 -25.36 -7.98
N GLU A 267 -16.12 -26.31 -8.79
CA GLU A 267 -16.46 -27.65 -8.32
C GLU A 267 -15.25 -28.40 -7.75
N ASP A 268 -14.15 -28.46 -8.51
CA ASP A 268 -12.94 -29.14 -8.14
C ASP A 268 -12.02 -28.22 -7.30
N ILE A 269 -11.85 -26.97 -7.71
CA ILE A 269 -11.04 -25.97 -7.01
C ILE A 269 -11.76 -24.61 -7.02
N ALA A 270 -12.08 -24.06 -5.85
CA ALA A 270 -12.62 -22.71 -5.72
C ALA A 270 -11.50 -21.65 -5.75
N PHE A 271 -11.81 -20.43 -6.22
CA PHE A 271 -10.86 -19.34 -6.28
C PHE A 271 -11.36 -18.06 -5.60
N VAL A 272 -10.48 -17.42 -4.83
CA VAL A 272 -10.68 -16.08 -4.27
C VAL A 272 -9.44 -15.24 -4.57
N GLY A 273 -9.68 -14.04 -5.09
CA GLY A 273 -8.66 -13.02 -5.33
C GLY A 273 -8.71 -11.88 -4.31
N PHE A 274 -8.05 -10.78 -4.68
CA PHE A 274 -8.01 -9.54 -3.92
C PHE A 274 -7.85 -8.37 -4.90
N ASP A 275 -8.40 -7.20 -4.60
CA ASP A 275 -8.36 -5.90 -5.27
C ASP A 275 -9.63 -5.55 -6.08
N ASP A 276 -10.44 -6.49 -6.50
CA ASP A 276 -11.66 -6.29 -7.31
C ASP A 276 -11.36 -5.44 -8.57
N ILE A 277 -10.45 -5.94 -9.40
CA ILE A 277 -10.17 -5.35 -10.71
C ILE A 277 -11.30 -5.68 -11.70
N PRO A 278 -11.53 -4.88 -12.76
CA PRO A 278 -12.60 -5.13 -13.74
C PRO A 278 -12.57 -6.54 -14.34
N ALA A 279 -11.37 -7.09 -14.59
CA ALA A 279 -11.20 -8.44 -15.13
C ALA A 279 -11.76 -9.54 -14.20
N ALA A 280 -11.83 -9.30 -12.88
CA ALA A 280 -12.40 -10.26 -11.94
C ALA A 280 -13.90 -10.50 -12.19
N ALA A 281 -14.65 -9.46 -12.50
CA ALA A 281 -16.08 -9.59 -12.84
C ALA A 281 -16.32 -10.16 -14.26
N GLN A 282 -15.37 -9.97 -15.15
CA GLN A 282 -15.47 -10.36 -16.56
C GLN A 282 -14.94 -11.76 -16.87
N SER A 283 -14.26 -12.40 -15.90
CA SER A 283 -13.71 -13.75 -16.06
C SER A 283 -14.82 -14.82 -16.14
N THR A 284 -14.45 -15.99 -16.64
CA THR A 284 -15.35 -17.15 -16.70
C THR A 284 -14.72 -18.34 -15.99
N PRO A 285 -15.27 -18.73 -14.81
CA PRO A 285 -16.35 -18.05 -14.06
C PRO A 285 -15.89 -16.70 -13.46
N PRO A 286 -16.82 -15.76 -13.15
CA PRO A 286 -16.49 -14.51 -12.48
C PRO A 286 -15.83 -14.75 -11.14
N LEU A 287 -14.72 -14.04 -10.87
CA LEU A 287 -13.86 -14.24 -9.72
C LEU A 287 -14.43 -13.61 -8.44
N THR A 288 -14.60 -14.42 -7.40
CA THR A 288 -14.80 -13.96 -6.03
C THR A 288 -13.54 -13.23 -5.56
N THR A 289 -13.70 -12.06 -4.96
CA THR A 289 -12.57 -11.22 -4.58
C THR A 289 -12.84 -10.34 -3.37
N VAL A 290 -11.79 -9.81 -2.77
CA VAL A 290 -11.89 -8.78 -1.73
C VAL A 290 -11.72 -7.42 -2.39
N THR A 291 -12.71 -6.54 -2.23
CA THR A 291 -12.65 -5.16 -2.77
C THR A 291 -12.18 -4.16 -1.73
N VAL A 292 -11.49 -3.14 -2.20
CA VAL A 292 -11.06 -1.97 -1.44
C VAL A 292 -11.32 -0.70 -2.24
N ASP A 293 -11.65 0.40 -1.56
CA ASP A 293 -11.67 1.73 -2.18
C ASP A 293 -10.23 2.22 -2.42
N LYS A 294 -9.72 1.95 -3.62
CA LYS A 294 -8.35 2.30 -4.03
C LYS A 294 -8.15 3.81 -4.11
N GLU A 295 -9.18 4.54 -4.52
CA GLU A 295 -9.14 6.00 -4.59
C GLU A 295 -9.09 6.61 -3.19
N ALA A 296 -9.79 6.01 -2.22
CA ALA A 296 -9.70 6.43 -0.82
C ALA A 296 -8.28 6.33 -0.26
N LEU A 297 -7.48 5.33 -0.69
CA LEU A 297 -6.06 5.26 -0.33
C LEU A 297 -5.30 6.51 -0.79
N GLY A 298 -5.51 6.90 -2.04
CA GLY A 298 -4.89 8.10 -2.63
C GLY A 298 -5.34 9.39 -1.92
N ARG A 299 -6.65 9.57 -1.73
CA ARG A 299 -7.23 10.72 -1.02
C ARG A 299 -6.69 10.82 0.41
N ARG A 300 -6.71 9.71 1.15
CA ARG A 300 -6.22 9.68 2.53
C ARG A 300 -4.71 9.93 2.63
N GLY A 301 -3.95 9.52 1.61
CA GLY A 301 -2.52 9.83 1.49
C GLY A 301 -2.25 11.33 1.46
N VAL A 302 -3.02 12.10 0.67
CA VAL A 302 -2.92 13.57 0.63
C VAL A 302 -3.31 14.20 1.95
N GLU A 303 -4.40 13.75 2.57
CA GLU A 303 -4.84 14.24 3.89
C GLU A 303 -3.75 14.02 4.94
N LEU A 304 -3.21 12.81 4.98
CA LEU A 304 -2.17 12.44 5.91
C LEU A 304 -0.87 13.24 5.71
N LEU A 305 -0.53 13.59 4.44
CA LEU A 305 0.58 14.49 4.14
C LEU A 305 0.37 15.88 4.77
N LEU A 306 -0.82 16.43 4.63
CA LEU A 306 -1.16 17.75 5.19
C LEU A 306 -1.17 17.72 6.72
N GLU A 307 -1.73 16.67 7.32
CA GLU A 307 -1.69 16.45 8.77
C GLU A 307 -0.25 16.33 9.28
N THR A 308 0.60 15.55 8.57
CA THR A 308 2.01 15.39 8.92
C THR A 308 2.77 16.70 8.87
N ALA A 309 2.49 17.55 7.89
CA ALA A 309 3.09 18.89 7.79
C ALA A 309 2.67 19.82 8.92
N GLN A 310 1.50 19.60 9.51
CA GLN A 310 0.98 20.38 10.64
C GLN A 310 1.44 19.85 12.01
N SER A 311 1.81 18.59 12.09
CA SER A 311 2.28 17.95 13.32
C SER A 311 3.69 18.44 13.69
N GLN A 312 3.93 18.67 14.98
CA GLN A 312 5.29 18.89 15.51
C GLN A 312 6.03 17.58 15.75
N ASP A 313 5.29 16.47 15.79
CA ASP A 313 5.81 15.14 16.06
C ASP A 313 5.91 14.33 14.76
N ASN A 314 7.08 14.39 14.14
CA ASN A 314 7.40 13.58 12.95
C ASN A 314 7.74 12.11 13.30
N ALA A 315 7.75 11.74 14.60
CA ALA A 315 8.20 10.43 15.06
C ALA A 315 7.06 9.41 15.22
N THR A 316 5.79 9.84 15.12
CA THR A 316 4.65 8.96 15.39
C THR A 316 4.39 8.05 14.19
N THR A 317 4.71 6.77 14.34
CA THR A 317 4.29 5.74 13.36
C THR A 317 2.80 5.48 13.58
N THR A 318 1.96 6.00 12.70
CA THR A 318 0.52 5.69 12.68
C THR A 318 0.17 5.01 11.37
N ASP A 319 -0.66 3.98 11.45
CA ASP A 319 -1.17 3.26 10.29
C ASP A 319 -2.69 3.48 10.21
N THR A 320 -3.15 4.09 9.13
CA THR A 320 -4.56 4.29 8.86
C THR A 320 -5.03 3.20 7.91
N LEU A 321 -6.03 2.43 8.29
CA LEU A 321 -6.54 1.32 7.48
C LEU A 321 -7.78 1.73 6.70
N VAL A 322 -7.78 1.45 5.39
CA VAL A 322 -8.96 1.53 4.53
C VAL A 322 -9.69 0.19 4.59
N PRO A 323 -10.99 0.20 4.92
CA PRO A 323 -11.75 -1.02 5.11
C PRO A 323 -11.93 -1.80 3.80
N VAL A 324 -12.15 -3.10 3.94
CA VAL A 324 -12.34 -4.04 2.85
C VAL A 324 -13.65 -4.80 3.00
N ARG A 325 -14.14 -5.37 1.91
CA ARG A 325 -15.28 -6.27 1.90
C ARG A 325 -15.10 -7.39 0.88
N LEU A 326 -15.69 -8.55 1.13
CA LEU A 326 -15.72 -9.65 0.17
C LEU A 326 -16.84 -9.41 -0.85
N ILE A 327 -16.55 -9.75 -2.10
CA ILE A 327 -17.50 -9.78 -3.22
C ILE A 327 -17.60 -11.23 -3.71
N PRO A 328 -18.56 -12.02 -3.22
CA PRO A 328 -18.76 -13.38 -3.69
C PRO A 328 -19.23 -13.39 -5.16
N ARG A 329 -18.61 -14.29 -5.96
CA ARG A 329 -18.95 -14.56 -7.34
C ARG A 329 -18.87 -16.07 -7.63
N ALA A 330 -19.02 -16.47 -8.89
CA ALA A 330 -19.15 -17.87 -9.27
C ALA A 330 -17.87 -18.71 -9.12
N SER A 331 -16.68 -18.12 -9.01
CA SER A 331 -15.42 -18.86 -8.86
C SER A 331 -15.25 -19.57 -7.51
N SER A 332 -16.09 -19.29 -6.51
CA SER A 332 -16.01 -19.93 -5.19
C SER A 332 -17.30 -20.62 -4.78
N ALA A 333 -18.46 -20.20 -5.27
CA ALA A 333 -19.75 -20.71 -4.89
C ALA A 333 -20.45 -21.41 -6.06
N ILE A 334 -20.89 -22.65 -5.86
CA ILE A 334 -21.77 -23.32 -6.81
C ILE A 334 -23.10 -22.56 -6.74
N THR A 335 -23.44 -21.84 -7.79
CA THR A 335 -24.79 -21.29 -7.94
C THR A 335 -25.75 -22.47 -8.05
N ARG A 336 -26.42 -22.85 -6.97
CA ARG A 336 -27.58 -23.75 -7.08
C ARG A 336 -28.60 -22.98 -7.92
N THR A 337 -28.69 -23.29 -9.20
CA THR A 337 -29.84 -22.94 -10.02
C THR A 337 -31.06 -23.47 -9.26
N GLN A 338 -31.86 -22.57 -8.68
CA GLN A 338 -33.18 -22.94 -8.22
C GLN A 338 -33.93 -23.43 -9.47
N THR A 339 -34.08 -24.74 -9.58
CA THR A 339 -35.02 -25.33 -10.54
C THR A 339 -36.39 -24.77 -10.13
N PRO A 340 -37.10 -24.03 -11.01
CA PRO A 340 -38.47 -23.64 -10.70
C PRO A 340 -39.32 -24.90 -10.55
N VAL A 341 -39.98 -25.05 -9.42
CA VAL A 341 -41.04 -26.06 -9.15
C VAL A 341 -42.28 -25.70 -9.96
#